data_2f79673bd34f8407430fad84bb228d35
#
_entry.id   2f79673bd34f8407430fad84bb228d35
#
_cell.length_a   1.000
_cell.length_b   1.000
_cell.length_c   1.000
_cell.angle_alpha   90.00
_cell.angle_beta   90.00
_cell.angle_gamma   90.00
#
_symmetry.space_group_name_H-M   'P 1'
#
loop_
_entity.id
_entity.type
_entity.pdbx_description
1 polymer ?
#
loop_
_entity_poly.entity_id
_entity_poly.type
_entity_poly.pdbx_seq_one_letter_code
_entity_poly.pdbx_strand_id
1 'polypeptide(L)'
;ARNRMMQAVPDADVIIRNPTHFAVALKYDIHKNNAPILVAKGQDLIALKIVEIAEKNGVTVIENRPLARGIYATTPLDGEIPAEYYGVVAEILVQVFRKNKKSLE
;
A
#
# COMPACT_ATOMS: atom_id res chain seq x y z
N ALA A 1 8.90 7.27 -12.57
CA ALA A 1 8.84 6.27 -13.61
C ALA A 1 8.42 4.91 -13.06
N ARG A 2 7.85 4.08 -13.92
CA ARG A 2 7.30 2.78 -13.54
C ARG A 2 8.32 1.87 -12.86
N ASN A 3 9.55 1.81 -13.39
CA ASN A 3 10.57 0.92 -12.83
C ASN A 3 10.93 1.29 -11.40
N ARG A 4 11.04 2.58 -11.13
CA ARG A 4 11.33 3.04 -9.77
C ARG A 4 10.18 2.69 -8.82
N MET A 5 8.96 2.89 -9.26
CA MET A 5 7.78 2.54 -8.48
C MET A 5 7.77 1.04 -8.15
N MET A 6 8.03 0.19 -9.13
CA MET A 6 8.05 -1.26 -8.91
C MET A 6 9.16 -1.68 -7.95
N GLN A 7 10.29 -0.97 -7.94
CA GLN A 7 11.38 -1.25 -7.01
C GLN A 7 10.99 -0.93 -5.57
N ALA A 8 10.01 -0.06 -5.36
CA ALA A 8 9.53 0.28 -4.02
C ALA A 8 8.58 -0.77 -3.45
N VAL A 9 7.94 -1.58 -4.28
CA VAL A 9 6.93 -2.55 -3.82
C VAL A 9 7.48 -3.55 -2.78
N PRO A 10 8.67 -4.13 -2.94
CA PRO A 10 9.18 -5.07 -1.92
C PRO A 10 9.34 -4.47 -0.53
N ASP A 11 9.48 -3.16 -0.43
CA ASP A 11 9.67 -2.48 0.86
C ASP A 11 8.35 -1.93 1.43
N ALA A 12 7.25 -2.14 0.75
CA ALA A 12 5.94 -1.69 1.24
C ALA A 12 5.53 -2.49 2.46
N ASP A 13 4.69 -1.89 3.29
CA ASP A 13 4.13 -2.58 4.46
C ASP A 13 2.90 -3.39 4.10
N VAL A 14 2.12 -2.93 3.14
CA VAL A 14 0.90 -3.62 2.73
C VAL A 14 0.52 -3.19 1.32
N ILE A 15 -0.10 -4.13 0.60
CA ILE A 15 -0.76 -3.83 -0.68
C ILE A 15 -2.26 -3.93 -0.44
N ILE A 16 -3.02 -2.95 -0.90
CA ILE A 16 -4.47 -2.99 -0.86
C ILE A 16 -4.94 -3.06 -2.30
N ARG A 17 -5.78 -4.04 -2.61
CA ARG A 17 -6.21 -4.25 -3.99
C ARG A 17 -7.72 -4.27 -4.15
N ASN A 18 -8.16 -3.80 -5.30
CA ASN A 18 -9.45 -4.09 -5.88
C ASN A 18 -9.12 -5.11 -6.97
N PRO A 19 -9.46 -6.39 -6.79
CA PRO A 19 -8.94 -7.45 -7.64
C PRO A 19 -9.07 -7.13 -9.12
N THR A 20 -7.98 -7.25 -9.86
CA THR A 20 -7.82 -7.03 -11.28
C THR A 20 -7.89 -5.58 -11.75
N HIS A 21 -8.39 -4.64 -10.93
CA HIS A 21 -8.54 -3.24 -11.38
C HIS A 21 -7.53 -2.28 -10.76
N PHE A 22 -7.33 -2.33 -9.44
CA PHE A 22 -6.45 -1.39 -8.76
C PHE A 22 -5.59 -2.07 -7.72
N ALA A 23 -4.38 -1.59 -7.55
CA ALA A 23 -3.52 -1.96 -6.43
C ALA A 23 -2.76 -0.74 -5.97
N VAL A 24 -2.68 -0.56 -4.65
CA VAL A 24 -1.92 0.52 -4.04
C VAL A 24 -0.98 -0.07 -2.99
N ALA A 25 0.27 0.37 -2.99
CA ALA A 25 1.28 -0.08 -2.04
C ALA A 25 1.55 1.03 -1.05
N LEU A 26 1.38 0.74 0.23
CA LEU A 26 1.51 1.71 1.29
C LEU A 26 2.69 1.38 2.18
N LYS A 27 3.40 2.40 2.62
CA LYS A 27 4.49 2.28 3.56
C LYS A 27 4.33 3.33 4.64
N TYR A 28 4.49 2.94 5.90
CA TYR A 28 4.37 3.85 7.01
C TYR A 28 5.62 3.80 7.88
N ASP A 29 6.30 4.94 7.96
CA ASP A 29 7.41 5.14 8.86
C ASP A 29 6.99 6.19 9.88
N ILE A 30 6.67 5.75 11.09
CA ILE A 30 6.15 6.60 12.14
C ILE A 30 7.12 7.74 12.52
N HIS A 31 8.41 7.54 12.26
CA HIS A 31 9.43 8.53 12.58
C HIS A 31 9.63 9.58 11.49
N LYS A 32 9.11 9.34 10.28
CA LYS A 32 9.31 10.22 9.14
C LYS A 32 8.02 10.87 8.65
N ASN A 33 6.89 10.19 8.79
CA ASN A 33 5.66 10.62 8.14
C ASN A 33 4.51 10.70 9.14
N ASN A 34 3.61 11.64 8.92
CA ASN A 34 2.40 11.77 9.73
C ASN A 34 1.33 10.75 9.33
N ALA A 35 1.44 10.19 8.14
CA ALA A 35 0.49 9.23 7.62
C ALA A 35 1.22 8.27 6.66
N PRO A 36 0.61 7.11 6.36
CA PRO A 36 1.19 6.22 5.36
C PRO A 36 1.37 6.90 4.01
N ILE A 37 2.44 6.51 3.32
CA ILE A 37 2.83 7.05 2.02
C ILE A 37 2.48 6.05 0.94
N LEU A 38 1.96 6.54 -0.18
CA LEU A 38 1.70 5.72 -1.36
C LEU A 38 3.00 5.57 -2.15
N VAL A 39 3.61 4.39 -2.11
CA VAL A 39 4.89 4.16 -2.79
C VAL A 39 4.75 3.55 -4.17
N ALA A 40 3.58 2.94 -4.46
CA ALA A 40 3.29 2.43 -5.79
C ALA A 40 1.79 2.35 -5.97
N LYS A 41 1.34 2.55 -7.19
CA LYS A 41 -0.06 2.34 -7.54
C LYS A 41 -0.18 1.98 -9.00
N GLY A 42 -1.22 1.27 -9.35
CA GLY A 42 -1.47 0.91 -10.73
C GLY A 42 -2.86 0.39 -10.93
N GLN A 43 -3.20 0.27 -12.21
CA GLN A 43 -4.50 -0.25 -12.62
C GLN A 43 -4.27 -1.35 -13.66
N ASP A 44 -5.17 -2.30 -13.71
CA ASP A 44 -5.18 -3.41 -14.67
C ASP A 44 -3.85 -4.19 -14.63
N LEU A 45 -3.10 -4.27 -15.71
CA LEU A 45 -1.86 -5.05 -15.77
C LEU A 45 -0.82 -4.56 -14.78
N ILE A 46 -0.75 -3.26 -14.53
CA ILE A 46 0.17 -2.72 -13.54
C ILE A 46 -0.24 -3.15 -12.13
N ALA A 47 -1.55 -3.17 -11.85
CA ALA A 47 -2.05 -3.66 -10.56
C ALA A 47 -1.66 -5.12 -10.34
N LEU A 48 -1.82 -5.96 -11.35
CA LEU A 48 -1.42 -7.37 -11.25
C LEU A 48 0.08 -7.53 -11.02
N LYS A 49 0.89 -6.70 -11.67
CA LYS A 49 2.34 -6.73 -11.49
C LYS A 49 2.74 -6.33 -10.06
N ILE A 50 2.10 -5.31 -9.51
CA ILE A 50 2.35 -4.89 -8.12
C ILE A 50 2.06 -6.05 -7.17
N VAL A 51 0.92 -6.71 -7.33
CA VAL A 51 0.54 -7.85 -6.47
C VAL A 51 1.54 -9.00 -6.62
N GLU A 52 1.96 -9.30 -7.85
CA GLU A 52 2.93 -10.36 -8.10
C GLU A 52 4.25 -10.09 -7.37
N ILE A 53 4.79 -8.89 -7.49
CA ILE A 53 6.04 -8.52 -6.83
C ILE A 53 5.88 -8.58 -5.32
N ALA A 54 4.76 -8.10 -4.80
CA ALA A 54 4.50 -8.12 -3.37
C ALA A 54 4.48 -9.55 -2.83
N GLU A 55 3.78 -10.44 -3.51
CA GLU A 55 3.68 -11.83 -3.07
C GLU A 55 5.05 -12.52 -3.09
N LYS A 56 5.86 -12.26 -4.11
CA LYS A 56 7.20 -12.83 -4.20
C LYS A 56 8.11 -12.35 -3.07
N ASN A 57 7.83 -11.20 -2.51
CA ASN A 57 8.68 -10.60 -1.47
C ASN A 57 8.05 -10.64 -0.08
N GLY A 58 6.98 -11.41 0.09
CA GLY A 58 6.36 -11.60 1.41
C GLY A 58 5.60 -10.39 1.94
N VAL A 59 5.22 -9.46 1.06
CA VAL A 59 4.42 -8.31 1.45
C VAL A 59 2.96 -8.72 1.52
N THR A 60 2.29 -8.38 2.61
CA THR A 60 0.88 -8.72 2.80
C THR A 60 0.00 -8.02 1.77
N VAL A 61 -0.90 -8.77 1.15
CA VAL A 61 -1.87 -8.24 0.18
C VAL A 61 -3.28 -8.40 0.76
N ILE A 62 -4.03 -7.33 0.78
CA ILE A 62 -5.37 -7.30 1.36
C ILE A 62 -6.35 -6.79 0.30
N GLU A 63 -7.50 -7.44 0.20
CA GLU A 63 -8.56 -7.00 -0.68
C GLU A 63 -9.48 -6.04 0.06
N ASN A 64 -9.61 -4.84 -0.47
CA ASN A 64 -10.62 -3.87 -0.01
C ASN A 64 -10.90 -2.96 -1.20
N ARG A 65 -11.96 -3.26 -1.93
CA ARG A 65 -12.26 -2.60 -3.19
C ARG A 65 -12.44 -1.09 -3.10
N PRO A 66 -13.29 -0.58 -2.19
CA PRO A 66 -13.46 0.87 -2.09
C PRO A 66 -12.19 1.59 -1.67
N LEU A 67 -11.44 0.98 -0.75
CA LEU A 67 -10.22 1.61 -0.22
C LEU A 67 -9.13 1.69 -1.30
N ALA A 68 -8.90 0.60 -2.03
CA ALA A 68 -7.91 0.61 -3.10
C ALA A 68 -8.25 1.65 -4.16
N ARG A 69 -9.51 1.67 -4.58
CA ARG A 69 -9.98 2.62 -5.58
C ARG A 69 -9.86 4.06 -5.10
N GLY A 70 -10.26 4.32 -3.86
CA GLY A 70 -10.23 5.66 -3.29
C GLY A 70 -8.82 6.20 -3.14
N ILE A 71 -7.92 5.40 -2.62
CA ILE A 71 -6.51 5.82 -2.47
C ILE A 71 -5.88 6.02 -3.84
N TYR A 72 -6.14 5.12 -4.78
CA TYR A 72 -5.63 5.27 -6.15
C TYR A 72 -6.03 6.60 -6.76
N ALA A 73 -7.31 6.98 -6.60
CA ALA A 73 -7.86 8.17 -7.25
C ALA A 73 -7.41 9.48 -6.58
N THR A 74 -7.07 9.45 -5.29
CA THR A 74 -6.87 10.68 -4.52
C THR A 74 -5.42 10.95 -4.14
N THR A 75 -4.52 9.96 -4.28
CA THR A 75 -3.19 10.06 -3.67
C THR A 75 -2.12 9.98 -4.75
N PRO A 76 -1.26 10.99 -4.87
CA PRO A 76 -0.13 10.91 -5.81
C PRO A 76 0.96 10.00 -5.27
N LEU A 77 1.83 9.53 -6.17
CA LEU A 77 3.00 8.76 -5.75
C LEU A 77 3.83 9.58 -4.77
N ASP A 78 4.31 8.90 -3.74
CA ASP A 78 5.11 9.46 -2.64
C ASP A 78 4.34 10.46 -1.77
N GLY A 79 3.03 10.58 -1.98
CA GLY A 79 2.16 11.41 -1.15
C GLY A 79 1.56 10.64 0.01
N GLU A 80 1.16 11.38 1.05
CA GLU A 80 0.45 10.81 2.17
C GLU A 80 -1.00 10.54 1.80
N ILE A 81 -1.58 9.46 2.33
CA ILE A 81 -3.00 9.18 2.09
C ILE A 81 -3.86 10.26 2.75
N PRO A 82 -5.04 10.54 2.18
CA PRO A 82 -5.98 11.51 2.79
C PRO A 82 -6.48 11.08 4.16
N ALA A 83 -6.79 12.06 4.99
CA ALA A 83 -7.24 11.81 6.37
C ALA A 83 -8.47 10.91 6.45
N GLU A 84 -9.33 10.94 5.44
CA GLU A 84 -10.54 10.12 5.42
C GLU A 84 -10.24 8.62 5.47
N TYR A 85 -9.02 8.21 5.09
CA TYR A 85 -8.62 6.79 5.09
C TYR A 85 -7.78 6.41 6.30
N TYR A 86 -7.44 7.34 7.19
CA TYR A 86 -6.54 7.06 8.31
C TYR A 86 -7.03 5.91 9.18
N GLY A 87 -8.30 5.93 9.56
CA GLY A 87 -8.84 4.92 10.48
C GLY A 87 -8.75 3.51 9.95
N VAL A 88 -9.23 3.30 8.72
CA VAL A 88 -9.24 1.95 8.13
C VAL A 88 -7.83 1.48 7.83
N VAL A 89 -6.95 2.35 7.35
CA VAL A 89 -5.56 1.97 7.05
C VAL A 89 -4.81 1.69 8.34
N ALA A 90 -5.04 2.47 9.39
CA ALA A 90 -4.41 2.22 10.69
C ALA A 90 -4.76 0.83 11.22
N GLU A 91 -6.03 0.43 11.13
CA GLU A 91 -6.44 -0.92 11.56
C GLU A 91 -5.73 -2.00 10.76
N ILE A 92 -5.63 -1.82 9.46
CA ILE A 92 -4.93 -2.77 8.59
C ILE A 92 -3.45 -2.86 8.99
N LEU A 93 -2.80 -1.72 9.17
CA LEU A 93 -1.37 -1.70 9.51
C LEU A 93 -1.08 -2.32 10.87
N VAL A 94 -1.95 -2.08 11.85
CA VAL A 94 -1.78 -2.72 13.16
C VAL A 94 -1.75 -4.24 13.01
N GLN A 95 -2.68 -4.81 12.25
CA GLN A 95 -2.72 -6.25 12.04
C GLN A 95 -1.52 -6.75 11.26
N VAL A 96 -1.11 -6.03 10.22
CA VAL A 96 0.06 -6.40 9.41
C VAL A 96 1.32 -6.38 10.26
N PHE A 97 1.51 -5.33 11.08
CA PHE A 97 2.70 -5.20 11.91
C PHE A 97 2.73 -6.27 13.00
N ARG A 98 1.59 -6.61 13.58
CA ARG A 98 1.51 -7.72 14.54
C ARG A 98 1.88 -9.05 13.90
N LYS A 99 1.35 -9.31 12.71
CA LYS A 99 1.64 -10.54 11.98
C LYS A 99 3.12 -10.66 11.67
N ASN A 100 3.75 -9.55 11.30
CA ASN A 100 5.16 -9.51 10.93
C ASN A 100 6.07 -9.21 12.13
N LYS A 101 5.50 -9.06 13.32
CA LYS A 101 6.22 -8.72 14.56
C LYS A 101 6.99 -7.41 14.42
N LYS A 102 6.46 -6.48 13.65
CA LYS A 102 7.06 -5.16 13.48
C LYS A 102 6.55 -4.22 14.56
N SER A 103 7.47 -3.46 15.16
CA SER A 103 7.10 -2.46 16.16
C SER A 103 6.52 -1.21 15.50
N LEU A 104 5.51 -0.61 16.17
CA LEU A 104 4.96 0.68 15.77
C LEU A 104 5.69 1.84 16.46
N GLU A 105 6.58 1.56 17.37
CA GLU A 105 7.30 2.59 18.12
C GLU A 105 8.57 3.05 17.44
#